data_b6414aeb8d91fefe76d4752669a13209
#
_entry.id   b6414aeb8d91fefe76d4752669a13209
#
_cell.length_a   1.000
_cell.length_b   1.000
_cell.length_c   1.000
_cell.angle_alpha   90.00
_cell.angle_beta   90.00
_cell.angle_gamma   90.00
#
_symmetry.space_group_name_H-M   'P 1'
#
loop_
_entity.id
_entity.type
_entity.pdbx_description
1 polymer ?
#
loop_
_entity_poly.entity_id
_entity_poly.type
_entity_poly.pdbx_seq_one_letter_code
_entity_poly.pdbx_strand_id
1 'polypeptide(L)'
;MNPPVRIMLVEDQAAYREVITLALKRDQSIELISQYGTAEFALRQIQSPTAKDVPDIVLLDLNLPGMGGLEAIPWFKKYSPNTKIIILTQSEAEADVLQAIRSGASGYLLKSSSPNQIKESIMMVMNGGASLDDRLARFILDTFVDKLPAENPNPALSPRELEILSLLADGLARKEISDQLKISKHTVITHIKHIFDKLEAINTPAAISKAYRFGILPNRR
;
A
#
# COMPACT_ATOMS: atom_id res chain seq x y z
N MET A 1 -8.38 -15.89 32.68
CA MET A 1 -8.75 -14.75 31.81
C MET A 1 -7.48 -14.23 31.17
N ASN A 2 -7.48 -13.94 29.90
CA ASN A 2 -6.35 -13.29 29.27
C ASN A 2 -6.21 -11.87 29.85
N PRO A 3 -4.98 -11.33 30.00
CA PRO A 3 -4.79 -9.96 30.42
C PRO A 3 -5.45 -9.00 29.42
N PRO A 4 -5.91 -7.81 29.87
CA PRO A 4 -6.52 -6.83 28.96
C PRO A 4 -5.50 -6.32 27.94
N VAL A 5 -5.98 -6.00 26.75
CA VAL A 5 -5.17 -5.39 25.68
C VAL A 5 -4.83 -3.95 26.07
N ARG A 6 -3.56 -3.63 26.12
CA ARG A 6 -3.04 -2.34 26.61
C ARG A 6 -2.91 -1.36 25.45
N ILE A 7 -3.65 -0.24 25.55
CA ILE A 7 -3.77 0.76 24.49
C ILE A 7 -3.08 2.07 24.91
N MET A 8 -2.29 2.61 23.98
CA MET A 8 -1.84 4.00 24.01
C MET A 8 -2.66 4.78 22.97
N LEU A 9 -3.19 5.93 23.32
CA LEU A 9 -3.91 6.83 22.41
C LEU A 9 -3.06 8.07 22.14
N VAL A 10 -2.83 8.39 20.87
CA VAL A 10 -2.13 9.60 20.44
C VAL A 10 -3.06 10.40 19.54
N GLU A 11 -3.57 11.50 20.08
CA GLU A 11 -4.64 12.30 19.50
C GLU A 11 -4.57 13.73 20.09
N ASP A 12 -4.57 14.75 19.26
CA ASP A 12 -4.46 16.14 19.72
C ASP A 12 -5.77 16.73 20.24
N GLN A 13 -6.91 16.28 19.69
CA GLN A 13 -8.23 16.79 20.04
C GLN A 13 -8.72 16.21 21.37
N ALA A 14 -8.74 17.03 22.43
CA ALA A 14 -9.15 16.60 23.77
C ALA A 14 -10.55 15.99 23.81
N ALA A 15 -11.50 16.58 23.09
CA ALA A 15 -12.89 16.08 23.03
C ALA A 15 -12.95 14.66 22.42
N TYR A 16 -12.16 14.39 21.37
CA TYR A 16 -12.14 13.08 20.77
C TYR A 16 -11.42 12.04 21.64
N ARG A 17 -10.33 12.43 22.33
CA ARG A 17 -9.69 11.58 23.35
C ARG A 17 -10.68 11.13 24.43
N GLU A 18 -11.54 12.06 24.90
CA GLU A 18 -12.58 11.72 25.88
C GLU A 18 -13.58 10.71 25.35
N VAL A 19 -14.04 10.89 24.12
CA VAL A 19 -14.95 9.93 23.44
C VAL A 19 -14.35 8.53 23.40
N ILE A 20 -13.09 8.41 22.96
CA ILE A 20 -12.41 7.11 22.89
C ILE A 20 -12.21 6.54 24.30
N THR A 21 -11.82 7.35 25.27
CA THR A 21 -11.66 6.92 26.67
C THR A 21 -12.96 6.32 27.22
N LEU A 22 -14.09 7.00 27.03
CA LEU A 22 -15.39 6.52 27.47
C LEU A 22 -15.82 5.24 26.72
N ALA A 23 -15.51 5.16 25.44
CA ALA A 23 -15.79 3.99 24.62
C ALA A 23 -15.05 2.74 25.10
N LEU A 24 -13.75 2.87 25.39
CA LEU A 24 -12.90 1.76 25.80
C LEU A 24 -13.11 1.35 27.27
N LYS A 25 -13.39 2.31 28.16
CA LYS A 25 -13.54 2.06 29.60
C LYS A 25 -14.63 1.03 29.97
N ARG A 26 -15.61 0.82 29.10
CA ARG A 26 -16.72 -0.12 29.33
C ARG A 26 -16.35 -1.58 29.03
N ASP A 27 -15.16 -1.83 28.52
CA ASP A 27 -14.72 -3.15 28.09
C ASP A 27 -13.57 -3.65 28.96
N GLN A 28 -13.81 -4.70 29.73
CA GLN A 28 -12.79 -5.28 30.61
C GLN A 28 -11.64 -5.96 29.88
N SER A 29 -11.79 -6.22 28.58
CA SER A 29 -10.76 -6.82 27.75
C SER A 29 -9.76 -5.79 27.18
N ILE A 30 -10.00 -4.47 27.41
CA ILE A 30 -9.18 -3.39 26.89
C ILE A 30 -8.83 -2.43 28.03
N GLU A 31 -7.56 -2.04 28.11
CA GLU A 31 -7.05 -1.07 29.09
C GLU A 31 -6.37 0.10 28.38
N LEU A 32 -6.89 1.31 28.55
CA LEU A 32 -6.25 2.52 28.06
C LEU A 32 -5.19 2.96 29.09
N ILE A 33 -3.92 2.63 28.81
CA ILE A 33 -2.82 2.84 29.76
C ILE A 33 -2.22 4.24 29.69
N SER A 34 -2.32 4.92 28.55
CA SER A 34 -1.75 6.28 28.38
C SER A 34 -2.37 7.03 27.21
N GLN A 35 -2.30 8.37 27.29
CA GLN A 35 -2.84 9.28 26.28
C GLN A 35 -1.88 10.45 26.05
N TYR A 36 -1.66 10.82 24.78
CA TYR A 36 -0.78 11.92 24.40
C TYR A 36 -1.42 12.79 23.32
N GLY A 37 -1.15 14.10 23.38
CA GLY A 37 -1.60 15.05 22.36
C GLY A 37 -0.64 15.21 21.19
N THR A 38 0.56 14.62 21.26
CA THR A 38 1.57 14.68 20.20
C THR A 38 2.34 13.37 20.10
N ALA A 39 2.86 13.08 18.91
CA ALA A 39 3.66 11.88 18.67
C ALA A 39 4.98 11.88 19.44
N GLU A 40 5.61 13.05 19.60
CA GLU A 40 6.90 13.20 20.29
C GLU A 40 6.81 12.78 21.76
N PHE A 41 5.73 13.16 22.47
CA PHE A 41 5.52 12.75 23.86
C PHE A 41 5.27 11.25 23.97
N ALA A 42 4.49 10.68 23.07
CA ALA A 42 4.24 9.24 23.03
C ALA A 42 5.51 8.45 22.75
N LEU A 43 6.33 8.88 21.78
CA LEU A 43 7.61 8.26 21.44
C LEU A 43 8.61 8.35 22.60
N ARG A 44 8.68 9.48 23.30
CA ARG A 44 9.54 9.64 24.48
C ARG A 44 9.18 8.64 25.57
N GLN A 45 7.90 8.38 25.79
CA GLN A 45 7.44 7.38 26.76
C GLN A 45 7.88 5.97 26.37
N ILE A 46 7.74 5.59 25.11
CA ILE A 46 8.16 4.25 24.61
C ILE A 46 9.68 4.06 24.70
N GLN A 47 10.45 5.13 24.54
CA GLN A 47 11.92 5.08 24.65
C GLN A 47 12.41 4.99 26.10
N SER A 48 11.56 5.19 27.10
CA SER A 48 11.96 5.14 28.49
C SER A 48 12.28 3.69 28.91
N PRO A 49 13.46 3.44 29.50
CA PRO A 49 13.86 2.09 29.92
C PRO A 49 13.03 1.56 31.11
N THR A 50 12.28 2.42 31.77
CA THR A 50 11.38 2.06 32.88
C THR A 50 9.95 1.81 32.44
N ALA A 51 9.74 1.64 31.13
CA ALA A 51 8.41 1.44 30.56
C ALA A 51 7.77 0.13 31.03
N LYS A 52 7.24 0.14 32.27
CA LYS A 52 6.26 -0.87 32.72
C LYS A 52 5.02 -0.86 31.82
N ASP A 53 4.89 0.19 31.00
CA ASP A 53 3.70 0.54 30.25
C ASP A 53 3.95 0.56 28.75
N VAL A 54 4.55 -0.54 28.22
CA VAL A 54 4.64 -0.78 26.76
C VAL A 54 3.23 -1.16 26.29
N PRO A 55 2.63 -0.41 25.35
CA PRO A 55 1.32 -0.74 24.81
C PRO A 55 1.38 -1.93 23.86
N ASP A 56 0.32 -2.72 23.81
CA ASP A 56 0.11 -3.73 22.78
C ASP A 56 -0.30 -3.06 21.46
N ILE A 57 -1.12 -1.98 21.57
CA ILE A 57 -1.60 -1.20 20.44
C ILE A 57 -1.42 0.30 20.70
N VAL A 58 -1.00 1.02 19.67
CA VAL A 58 -1.10 2.48 19.58
C VAL A 58 -2.25 2.82 18.66
N LEU A 59 -3.26 3.55 19.15
CA LEU A 59 -4.23 4.27 18.33
C LEU A 59 -3.63 5.62 18.00
N LEU A 60 -3.37 5.89 16.73
CA LEU A 60 -2.57 7.02 16.28
C LEU A 60 -3.34 7.87 15.26
N ASP A 61 -3.56 9.15 15.61
CA ASP A 61 -4.04 10.10 14.61
C ASP A 61 -2.94 10.49 13.63
N LEU A 62 -3.32 10.74 12.38
CA LEU A 62 -2.41 11.23 11.35
C LEU A 62 -2.13 12.73 11.48
N ASN A 63 -3.15 13.51 11.85
CA ASN A 63 -3.10 14.96 11.85
C ASN A 63 -2.66 15.50 13.23
N LEU A 64 -1.48 15.11 13.67
CA LEU A 64 -0.91 15.58 14.93
C LEU A 64 -0.08 16.86 14.72
N PRO A 65 -0.04 17.77 15.71
CA PRO A 65 0.87 18.91 15.67
C PRO A 65 2.32 18.46 15.85
N GLY A 66 3.24 19.13 15.15
CA GLY A 66 4.67 18.76 15.12
C GLY A 66 4.91 17.58 14.19
N MET A 67 5.33 16.45 14.73
CA MET A 67 5.50 15.21 13.98
C MET A 67 4.14 14.60 13.64
N GLY A 68 3.82 14.51 12.35
CA GLY A 68 2.61 13.85 11.86
C GLY A 68 2.58 12.35 12.16
N GLY A 69 1.36 11.78 12.24
CA GLY A 69 1.19 10.36 12.56
C GLY A 69 1.88 9.43 11.57
N LEU A 70 1.83 9.71 10.26
CA LEU A 70 2.54 8.91 9.24
C LEU A 70 4.06 8.90 9.46
N GLU A 71 4.62 10.05 9.82
CA GLU A 71 6.05 10.18 10.12
C GLU A 71 6.42 9.44 11.41
N ALA A 72 5.52 9.36 12.37
CA ALA A 72 5.74 8.69 13.66
C ALA A 72 5.76 7.15 13.57
N ILE A 73 5.05 6.53 12.62
CA ILE A 73 4.94 5.06 12.50
C ILE A 73 6.31 4.36 12.49
N PRO A 74 7.30 4.74 11.67
CA PRO A 74 8.62 4.09 11.65
C PRO A 74 9.34 4.18 12.98
N TRP A 75 9.17 5.27 13.73
CA TRP A 75 9.77 5.44 15.05
C TRP A 75 9.13 4.53 16.10
N PHE A 76 7.79 4.41 16.10
CA PHE A 76 7.11 3.42 16.95
C PHE A 76 7.60 2.02 16.66
N LYS A 77 7.71 1.64 15.39
CA LYS A 77 8.23 0.32 14.97
C LYS A 77 9.68 0.11 15.39
N LYS A 78 10.51 1.14 15.33
CA LYS A 78 11.91 1.07 15.75
C LYS A 78 12.06 0.84 17.26
N TYR A 79 11.30 1.56 18.08
CA TYR A 79 11.44 1.53 19.54
C TYR A 79 10.56 0.48 20.22
N SER A 80 9.47 0.08 19.59
CA SER A 80 8.57 -0.98 20.07
C SER A 80 8.07 -1.86 18.92
N PRO A 81 8.91 -2.74 18.36
CA PRO A 81 8.60 -3.51 17.16
C PRO A 81 7.38 -4.43 17.31
N ASN A 82 7.08 -4.87 18.53
CA ASN A 82 5.95 -5.75 18.81
C ASN A 82 4.62 -4.99 18.95
N THR A 83 4.66 -3.68 19.21
CA THR A 83 3.46 -2.85 19.31
C THR A 83 2.78 -2.73 17.95
N LYS A 84 1.49 -3.01 17.91
CA LYS A 84 0.66 -2.82 16.72
C LYS A 84 0.23 -1.36 16.61
N ILE A 85 0.05 -0.87 15.40
CA ILE A 85 -0.37 0.52 15.17
C ILE A 85 -1.67 0.49 14.38
N ILE A 86 -2.72 1.08 14.95
CA ILE A 86 -4.00 1.32 14.27
C ILE A 86 -4.10 2.84 14.07
N ILE A 87 -4.22 3.25 12.84
CA ILE A 87 -4.49 4.64 12.49
C ILE A 87 -5.95 4.96 12.77
N LEU A 88 -6.19 6.12 13.37
CA LEU A 88 -7.52 6.63 13.68
C LEU A 88 -7.59 8.09 13.24
N THR A 89 -8.18 8.38 12.08
CA THR A 89 -8.09 9.67 11.41
C THR A 89 -9.38 10.09 10.72
N GLN A 90 -9.48 11.36 10.36
CA GLN A 90 -10.55 11.87 9.50
C GLN A 90 -10.19 11.74 8.00
N SER A 91 -8.93 11.47 7.68
CA SER A 91 -8.48 11.38 6.29
C SER A 91 -8.98 10.10 5.63
N GLU A 92 -9.67 10.27 4.49
CA GLU A 92 -10.03 9.19 3.57
C GLU A 92 -9.09 9.17 2.35
N ALA A 93 -7.98 9.93 2.41
CA ALA A 93 -7.06 10.04 1.28
C ALA A 93 -6.33 8.70 1.05
N GLU A 94 -6.47 8.18 -0.15
CA GLU A 94 -5.87 6.91 -0.59
C GLU A 94 -4.35 6.87 -0.41
N ALA A 95 -3.68 8.02 -0.62
CA ALA A 95 -2.25 8.15 -0.43
C ALA A 95 -1.84 7.91 1.04
N ASP A 96 -2.62 8.43 2.00
CA ASP A 96 -2.36 8.28 3.43
C ASP A 96 -2.50 6.82 3.86
N VAL A 97 -3.54 6.13 3.35
CA VAL A 97 -3.77 4.70 3.61
C VAL A 97 -2.60 3.86 3.14
N LEU A 98 -2.20 4.04 1.87
CA LEU A 98 -1.08 3.29 1.30
C LEU A 98 0.24 3.58 2.02
N GLN A 99 0.47 4.84 2.40
CA GLN A 99 1.68 5.21 3.14
C GLN A 99 1.69 4.61 4.54
N ALA A 100 0.55 4.64 5.26
CA ALA A 100 0.43 4.03 6.59
C ALA A 100 0.74 2.53 6.55
N ILE A 101 0.16 1.79 5.59
CA ILE A 101 0.40 0.36 5.40
C ILE A 101 1.87 0.08 5.08
N ARG A 102 2.48 0.82 4.16
CA ARG A 102 3.90 0.70 3.82
C ARG A 102 4.82 0.97 5.00
N SER A 103 4.43 1.88 5.88
CA SER A 103 5.17 2.23 7.09
C SER A 103 4.96 1.23 8.23
N GLY A 104 4.06 0.24 8.09
CA GLY A 104 3.84 -0.85 9.03
C GLY A 104 2.64 -0.67 9.96
N ALA A 105 1.65 0.14 9.59
CA ALA A 105 0.37 0.15 10.29
C ALA A 105 -0.32 -1.21 10.17
N SER A 106 -0.96 -1.65 11.24
CA SER A 106 -1.70 -2.93 11.33
C SER A 106 -3.21 -2.74 11.11
N GLY A 107 -3.68 -1.49 11.13
CA GLY A 107 -5.08 -1.16 10.87
C GLY A 107 -5.22 0.33 10.52
N TYR A 108 -6.37 0.65 9.91
CA TYR A 108 -6.73 2.01 9.53
C TYR A 108 -8.23 2.18 9.70
N LEU A 109 -8.62 3.11 10.55
CA LEU A 109 -9.99 3.43 10.91
C LEU A 109 -10.28 4.91 10.71
N LEU A 110 -11.48 5.22 10.33
CA LEU A 110 -11.97 6.59 10.31
C LEU A 110 -12.46 7.01 11.71
N LYS A 111 -12.28 8.27 12.08
CA LYS A 111 -12.83 8.83 13.32
C LYS A 111 -14.36 8.81 13.37
N SER A 112 -15.02 8.59 12.23
CA SER A 112 -16.46 8.35 12.13
C SER A 112 -16.88 6.92 12.51
N SER A 113 -15.92 6.01 12.71
CA SER A 113 -16.20 4.65 13.16
C SER A 113 -16.85 4.63 14.53
N SER A 114 -17.84 3.75 14.71
CA SER A 114 -18.50 3.58 16.00
C SER A 114 -17.56 3.00 17.06
N PRO A 115 -17.84 3.23 18.35
CA PRO A 115 -17.07 2.63 19.44
C PRO A 115 -16.93 1.10 19.35
N ASN A 116 -17.94 0.40 18.85
CA ASN A 116 -17.90 -1.04 18.69
C ASN A 116 -16.94 -1.45 17.56
N GLN A 117 -16.95 -0.73 16.42
CA GLN A 117 -16.01 -0.98 15.33
C GLN A 117 -14.55 -0.77 15.77
N ILE A 118 -14.29 0.25 16.61
CA ILE A 118 -12.93 0.48 17.15
C ILE A 118 -12.50 -0.71 18.02
N LYS A 119 -13.38 -1.21 18.90
CA LYS A 119 -13.09 -2.39 19.72
C LYS A 119 -12.86 -3.66 18.91
N GLU A 120 -13.73 -3.93 17.95
CA GLU A 120 -13.60 -5.07 17.05
C GLU A 120 -12.27 -5.02 16.29
N SER A 121 -11.88 -3.83 15.84
CA SER A 121 -10.61 -3.60 15.16
C SER A 121 -9.40 -3.87 16.05
N ILE A 122 -9.44 -3.42 17.31
CA ILE A 122 -8.42 -3.69 18.32
C ILE A 122 -8.25 -5.20 18.49
N MET A 123 -9.36 -5.92 18.70
CA MET A 123 -9.33 -7.36 18.91
C MET A 123 -8.88 -8.12 17.65
N MET A 124 -9.32 -7.70 16.46
CA MET A 124 -8.89 -8.27 15.18
C MET A 124 -7.38 -8.15 15.00
N VAL A 125 -6.82 -6.97 15.23
CA VAL A 125 -5.37 -6.71 15.10
C VAL A 125 -4.57 -7.51 16.13
N MET A 126 -5.06 -7.64 17.37
CA MET A 126 -4.41 -8.45 18.39
C MET A 126 -4.37 -9.92 18.03
N ASN A 127 -5.39 -10.43 17.36
CA ASN A 127 -5.45 -11.82 16.87
C ASN A 127 -4.66 -12.06 15.57
N GLY A 128 -3.84 -11.09 15.14
CA GLY A 128 -2.98 -11.22 13.95
C GLY A 128 -3.65 -10.85 12.63
N GLY A 129 -4.89 -10.35 12.66
CA GLY A 129 -5.58 -9.80 11.49
C GLY A 129 -5.15 -8.37 11.19
N ALA A 130 -5.71 -7.80 10.12
CA ALA A 130 -5.63 -6.39 9.77
C ALA A 130 -7.04 -5.79 9.79
N SER A 131 -7.16 -4.58 10.28
CA SER A 131 -8.44 -3.88 10.30
C SER A 131 -8.42 -2.71 9.32
N LEU A 132 -9.36 -2.72 8.40
CA LEU A 132 -9.58 -1.69 7.41
C LEU A 132 -11.09 -1.44 7.30
N ASP A 133 -11.48 -0.19 7.13
CA ASP A 133 -12.83 0.15 6.69
C ASP A 133 -13.12 -0.49 5.32
N ASP A 134 -14.38 -0.90 5.07
CA ASP A 134 -14.78 -1.60 3.84
C ASP A 134 -14.44 -0.83 2.56
N ARG A 135 -14.54 0.50 2.59
CA ARG A 135 -14.18 1.36 1.45
C ARG A 135 -12.68 1.31 1.17
N LEU A 136 -11.88 1.40 2.24
CA LEU A 136 -10.42 1.35 2.15
C LEU A 136 -9.93 -0.03 1.75
N ALA A 137 -10.57 -1.08 2.23
CA ALA A 137 -10.28 -2.45 1.80
C ALA A 137 -10.53 -2.62 0.29
N ARG A 138 -11.66 -2.12 -0.22
CA ARG A 138 -11.98 -2.14 -1.66
C ARG A 138 -10.96 -1.36 -2.48
N PHE A 139 -10.63 -0.14 -2.05
CA PHE A 139 -9.60 0.68 -2.71
C PHE A 139 -8.24 -0.04 -2.79
N ILE A 140 -7.82 -0.70 -1.71
CA ILE A 140 -6.57 -1.48 -1.70
C ILE A 140 -6.65 -2.62 -2.70
N LEU A 141 -7.77 -3.36 -2.73
CA LEU A 141 -7.98 -4.44 -3.70
C LEU A 141 -7.91 -3.92 -5.14
N ASP A 142 -8.59 -2.81 -5.44
CA ASP A 142 -8.55 -2.19 -6.77
C ASP A 142 -7.11 -1.76 -7.14
N THR A 143 -6.38 -1.15 -6.20
CA THR A 143 -4.96 -0.78 -6.39
C THR A 143 -4.07 -2.01 -6.61
N PHE A 144 -4.37 -3.15 -5.99
CA PHE A 144 -3.67 -4.41 -6.24
C PHE A 144 -4.03 -4.98 -7.61
N VAL A 145 -5.32 -4.97 -7.98
CA VAL A 145 -5.78 -5.44 -9.30
C VAL A 145 -5.11 -4.64 -10.42
N ASP A 146 -4.99 -3.31 -10.27
CA ASP A 146 -4.29 -2.46 -11.24
C ASP A 146 -2.77 -2.73 -11.30
N LYS A 147 -2.20 -3.28 -10.24
CA LYS A 147 -0.76 -3.63 -10.15
C LYS A 147 -0.46 -5.09 -10.36
N LEU A 148 -1.48 -5.95 -10.27
CA LEU A 148 -1.33 -7.30 -10.82
C LEU A 148 -0.99 -7.12 -12.29
N PRO A 149 0.04 -7.85 -12.82
CA PRO A 149 0.17 -7.93 -14.25
C PRO A 149 -1.24 -8.29 -14.73
N ALA A 150 -1.86 -7.40 -15.53
CA ALA A 150 -3.10 -7.78 -16.15
C ALA A 150 -2.86 -9.20 -16.65
N GLU A 151 -3.73 -10.14 -16.33
CA GLU A 151 -3.90 -11.33 -17.16
C GLU A 151 -4.41 -10.82 -18.52
N ASN A 152 -3.56 -10.02 -19.16
CA ASN A 152 -3.66 -9.91 -20.59
C ASN A 152 -3.36 -11.32 -21.06
N PRO A 153 -4.30 -11.98 -21.72
CA PRO A 153 -3.93 -13.10 -22.55
C PRO A 153 -2.76 -12.52 -23.34
N ASN A 154 -1.56 -13.03 -23.06
CA ASN A 154 -0.31 -12.69 -23.75
C ASN A 154 -0.73 -12.35 -25.19
N PRO A 155 -0.74 -11.07 -25.62
CA PRO A 155 -1.31 -10.74 -26.92
C PRO A 155 -0.55 -11.62 -27.87
N ALA A 156 -1.22 -12.68 -28.40
CA ALA A 156 -0.54 -13.75 -29.06
C ALA A 156 0.07 -13.18 -30.34
N LEU A 157 1.26 -12.60 -30.17
CA LEU A 157 2.07 -12.17 -31.29
C LEU A 157 2.40 -13.44 -32.08
N SER A 158 2.13 -13.40 -33.36
CA SER A 158 2.58 -14.49 -34.26
C SER A 158 4.10 -14.61 -34.16
N PRO A 159 4.69 -15.77 -34.48
CA PRO A 159 6.14 -15.94 -34.52
C PRO A 159 6.85 -14.84 -35.32
N ARG A 160 6.21 -14.40 -36.42
CA ARG A 160 6.76 -13.35 -37.27
C ARG A 160 6.70 -11.96 -36.62
N GLU A 161 5.63 -11.63 -35.89
CA GLU A 161 5.51 -10.38 -35.14
C GLU A 161 6.51 -10.35 -34.00
N LEU A 162 6.72 -11.46 -33.32
CA LEU A 162 7.72 -11.57 -32.24
C LEU A 162 9.14 -11.34 -32.75
N GLU A 163 9.48 -11.92 -33.88
CA GLU A 163 10.78 -11.76 -34.54
C GLU A 163 11.01 -10.29 -34.92
N ILE A 164 10.01 -9.65 -35.54
CA ILE A 164 10.10 -8.21 -35.89
C ILE A 164 10.21 -7.34 -34.66
N LEU A 165 9.46 -7.63 -33.60
CA LEU A 165 9.51 -6.89 -32.33
C LEU A 165 10.90 -7.00 -31.66
N SER A 166 11.51 -8.19 -31.71
CA SER A 166 12.86 -8.41 -31.19
C SER A 166 13.90 -7.59 -31.97
N LEU A 167 13.82 -7.58 -33.29
CA LEU A 167 14.74 -6.79 -34.13
C LEU A 167 14.55 -5.26 -33.91
N LEU A 168 13.32 -4.80 -33.69
CA LEU A 168 13.05 -3.41 -33.30
C LEU A 168 13.66 -3.10 -31.92
N ALA A 169 13.59 -4.01 -30.97
CA ALA A 169 14.20 -3.87 -29.63
C ALA A 169 15.75 -3.87 -29.71
N ASP A 170 16.32 -4.51 -30.72
CA ASP A 170 17.74 -4.47 -31.05
C ASP A 170 18.17 -3.17 -31.76
N GLY A 171 17.23 -2.28 -32.05
CA GLY A 171 17.47 -0.98 -32.65
C GLY A 171 17.52 -0.97 -34.17
N LEU A 172 17.17 -2.06 -34.85
CA LEU A 172 17.20 -2.13 -36.33
C LEU A 172 16.12 -1.22 -36.93
N ALA A 173 16.51 -0.54 -38.01
CA ALA A 173 15.58 0.23 -38.82
C ALA A 173 14.71 -0.69 -39.70
N ARG A 174 13.52 -0.23 -40.07
CA ARG A 174 12.56 -1.01 -40.91
C ARG A 174 13.17 -1.55 -42.20
N LYS A 175 14.14 -0.86 -42.81
CA LYS A 175 14.85 -1.29 -43.98
C LYS A 175 15.74 -2.50 -43.67
N GLU A 176 16.51 -2.40 -42.59
CA GLU A 176 17.41 -3.49 -42.15
C GLU A 176 16.62 -4.75 -41.80
N ILE A 177 15.46 -4.58 -41.13
CA ILE A 177 14.53 -5.69 -40.84
C ILE A 177 14.03 -6.34 -42.15
N SER A 178 13.64 -5.52 -43.15
CA SER A 178 13.17 -6.04 -44.43
C SER A 178 14.24 -6.83 -45.16
N ASP A 179 15.47 -6.35 -45.15
CA ASP A 179 16.62 -7.00 -45.78
C ASP A 179 16.99 -8.31 -45.05
N GLN A 180 17.04 -8.29 -43.72
CA GLN A 180 17.36 -9.45 -42.90
C GLN A 180 16.31 -10.56 -43.00
N LEU A 181 15.03 -10.18 -42.98
CA LEU A 181 13.92 -11.12 -43.01
C LEU A 181 13.48 -11.51 -44.47
N LYS A 182 14.12 -10.93 -45.48
CA LYS A 182 13.83 -11.14 -46.93
C LYS A 182 12.36 -10.91 -47.28
N ILE A 183 11.74 -9.86 -46.74
CA ILE A 183 10.36 -9.44 -47.00
C ILE A 183 10.32 -7.98 -47.42
N SER A 184 9.20 -7.55 -48.01
CA SER A 184 9.05 -6.16 -48.43
C SER A 184 8.99 -5.19 -47.23
N LYS A 185 9.45 -3.95 -47.40
CA LYS A 185 9.28 -2.90 -46.39
C LYS A 185 7.82 -2.68 -46.00
N HIS A 186 6.91 -2.83 -46.97
CA HIS A 186 5.48 -2.71 -46.74
C HIS A 186 4.98 -3.80 -45.78
N THR A 187 5.44 -5.04 -45.98
CA THR A 187 5.13 -6.18 -45.10
C THR A 187 5.62 -5.93 -43.67
N VAL A 188 6.84 -5.36 -43.49
CA VAL A 188 7.36 -4.99 -42.17
C VAL A 188 6.47 -3.95 -41.52
N ILE A 189 6.04 -2.92 -42.25
CA ILE A 189 5.15 -1.85 -41.74
C ILE A 189 3.80 -2.45 -41.29
N THR A 190 3.24 -3.37 -42.07
CA THR A 190 1.98 -4.04 -41.73
C THR A 190 2.10 -4.85 -40.41
N HIS A 191 3.19 -5.64 -40.27
CA HIS A 191 3.43 -6.35 -39.02
C HIS A 191 3.63 -5.42 -37.82
N ILE A 192 4.36 -4.29 -37.98
CA ILE A 192 4.53 -3.28 -36.92
C ILE A 192 3.18 -2.71 -36.51
N LYS A 193 2.29 -2.44 -37.46
CA LYS A 193 0.94 -1.97 -37.14
C LYS A 193 0.18 -3.00 -36.30
N HIS A 194 0.18 -4.26 -36.72
CA HIS A 194 -0.48 -5.34 -35.96
C HIS A 194 0.13 -5.54 -34.56
N ILE A 195 1.46 -5.37 -34.42
CA ILE A 195 2.13 -5.39 -33.11
C ILE A 195 1.62 -4.23 -32.24
N PHE A 196 1.51 -3.01 -32.81
CA PHE A 196 1.00 -1.88 -32.07
C PHE A 196 -0.46 -2.06 -31.65
N ASP A 197 -1.30 -2.56 -32.56
CA ASP A 197 -2.71 -2.83 -32.25
C ASP A 197 -2.84 -3.89 -31.15
N LYS A 198 -2.08 -5.00 -31.22
CA LYS A 198 -2.10 -6.09 -30.24
C LYS A 198 -1.52 -5.68 -28.89
N LEU A 199 -0.47 -4.85 -28.88
CA LEU A 199 0.15 -4.33 -27.66
C LEU A 199 -0.51 -3.02 -27.18
N GLU A 200 -1.53 -2.51 -27.87
CA GLU A 200 -2.13 -1.20 -27.61
C GLU A 200 -1.07 -0.09 -27.49
N ALA A 201 -0.06 -0.12 -28.35
CA ALA A 201 1.07 0.79 -28.31
C ALA A 201 0.92 1.88 -29.39
N ILE A 202 1.28 3.11 -29.05
CA ILE A 202 1.19 4.25 -29.96
C ILE A 202 2.45 4.47 -30.82
N ASN A 203 3.57 3.84 -30.45
CA ASN A 203 4.86 3.92 -31.14
C ASN A 203 5.78 2.76 -30.77
N THR A 204 6.92 2.66 -31.47
CA THR A 204 7.91 1.60 -31.24
C THR A 204 8.48 1.57 -29.81
N PRO A 205 8.93 2.68 -29.19
CA PRO A 205 9.38 2.64 -27.80
C PRO A 205 8.32 2.15 -26.83
N ALA A 206 7.05 2.56 -27.00
CA ALA A 206 5.95 2.08 -26.17
C ALA A 206 5.68 0.59 -26.34
N ALA A 207 5.75 0.07 -27.59
CA ALA A 207 5.60 -1.35 -27.86
C ALA A 207 6.72 -2.20 -27.23
N ILE A 208 7.97 -1.75 -27.33
CA ILE A 208 9.13 -2.42 -26.72
C ILE A 208 9.01 -2.41 -25.17
N SER A 209 8.67 -1.29 -24.59
CA SER A 209 8.48 -1.16 -23.13
C SER A 209 7.39 -2.11 -22.62
N LYS A 210 6.25 -2.18 -23.32
CA LYS A 210 5.17 -3.10 -22.99
C LYS A 210 5.59 -4.56 -23.15
N ALA A 211 6.35 -4.88 -24.20
CA ALA A 211 6.84 -6.24 -24.45
C ALA A 211 7.76 -6.76 -23.34
N TYR A 212 8.65 -5.91 -22.81
CA TYR A 212 9.47 -6.26 -21.64
C TYR A 212 8.60 -6.42 -20.39
N ARG A 213 7.65 -5.52 -20.16
CA ARG A 213 6.74 -5.56 -19.01
C ARG A 213 5.85 -6.80 -18.98
N PHE A 214 5.42 -7.28 -20.15
CA PHE A 214 4.59 -8.48 -20.30
C PHE A 214 5.42 -9.77 -20.41
N GLY A 215 6.75 -9.71 -20.32
CA GLY A 215 7.62 -10.88 -20.44
C GLY A 215 7.65 -11.49 -21.85
N ILE A 216 7.18 -10.77 -22.88
CA ILE A 216 7.22 -11.19 -24.29
C ILE A 216 8.66 -11.18 -24.81
N LEU A 217 9.44 -10.18 -24.39
CA LEU A 217 10.87 -10.10 -24.64
C LEU A 217 11.63 -10.39 -23.34
N PRO A 218 12.74 -11.17 -23.40
CA PRO A 218 13.55 -11.46 -22.23
C PRO A 218 14.27 -10.19 -21.75
N ASN A 219 14.23 -9.93 -20.42
CA ASN A 219 15.00 -8.84 -19.82
C ASN A 219 16.50 -9.04 -20.13
N ARG A 220 17.09 -8.11 -20.84
CA ARG A 220 18.56 -8.06 -20.99
C ARG A 220 19.15 -7.61 -19.65
N ARG A 221 19.91 -8.49 -19.02
CA ARG A 221 20.81 -8.14 -17.91
C ARG A 221 22.01 -7.36 -18.44
#